data_a51c757b87fdcbfde651ae5c6831a682
#
_entry.id   a51c757b87fdcbfde651ae5c6831a682
#
_cell.length_a   1.000
_cell.length_b   1.000
_cell.length_c   1.000
_cell.angle_alpha   90.00
_cell.angle_beta   90.00
_cell.angle_gamma   90.00
#
_symmetry.space_group_name_H-M   'P 1'
#
loop_
_entity.id
_entity.type
_entity.pdbx_description
1 polymer ?
#
loop_
_entity_poly.entity_id
_entity_poly.type
_entity_poly.pdbx_seq_one_letter_code
_entity_poly.pdbx_strand_id
1 'polypeptide(L)'
;MRALTFFVVAALTRAQHVVELHATDGVSSNEALKVFQSMGVTAEQANPLLERVAAAGKSVVIQGPKEACERAAAAFSAVGMQAVTRQLTAADKPSEYGDSDVIIADAAKLEELAQDKSGGTLVTFYAPWCGHCIKMVPEFKKAASILKRLGIKTAAVNSDDNAGLAQKLGIRGFPTVRWVYNGAWSEYKAERTSADLVVFATTQAAVAKLKGAAGAAIKGAKLAMSKVLSGASGMGKAVSPGLQVGAVAPA
;
A
#
# COMPACT_ATOMS: atom_id res chain seq x y z
N MET A 1 -13.94 -16.70 -44.92
CA MET A 1 -12.89 -16.95 -43.94
C MET A 1 -12.10 -15.67 -43.74
N ARG A 2 -12.40 -14.90 -42.72
CA ARG A 2 -11.62 -13.73 -42.31
C ARG A 2 -11.05 -14.05 -40.93
N ALA A 3 -9.74 -14.34 -40.90
CA ALA A 3 -8.98 -14.42 -39.67
C ALA A 3 -9.05 -13.06 -38.96
N LEU A 4 -9.76 -12.99 -37.83
CA LEU A 4 -9.63 -11.85 -36.92
C LEU A 4 -8.27 -12.00 -36.25
N THR A 5 -7.30 -11.35 -36.84
CA THR A 5 -6.03 -11.08 -36.22
C THR A 5 -6.30 -10.19 -35.01
N PHE A 6 -6.35 -10.77 -33.83
CA PHE A 6 -6.25 -10.02 -32.56
C PHE A 6 -4.81 -9.53 -32.41
N PHE A 7 -4.42 -8.63 -33.28
CA PHE A 7 -3.32 -7.75 -33.00
C PHE A 7 -3.79 -6.82 -31.89
N VAL A 8 -3.07 -6.81 -30.78
CA VAL A 8 -3.06 -5.74 -29.80
C VAL A 8 -2.66 -4.45 -30.53
N VAL A 9 -3.57 -3.87 -31.30
CA VAL A 9 -3.46 -2.49 -31.71
C VAL A 9 -4.01 -1.68 -30.58
N ALA A 10 -3.11 -1.00 -29.90
CA ALA A 10 -3.36 0.06 -28.98
C ALA A 10 -4.37 1.09 -29.51
N ALA A 11 -5.65 0.77 -29.39
CA ALA A 11 -6.63 1.81 -29.15
C ALA A 11 -6.49 2.13 -27.66
N LEU A 12 -6.24 3.39 -27.33
CA LEU A 12 -6.03 4.03 -26.03
C LEU A 12 -7.17 3.82 -25.01
N THR A 13 -7.72 2.67 -24.88
CA THR A 13 -8.46 2.24 -23.71
C THR A 13 -7.44 1.62 -22.76
N ARG A 14 -6.97 2.40 -21.77
CA ARG A 14 -6.18 1.91 -20.65
C ARG A 14 -6.79 0.59 -20.18
N ALA A 15 -6.02 -0.50 -20.28
CA ALA A 15 -6.40 -1.75 -19.64
C ALA A 15 -6.72 -1.43 -18.17
N GLN A 16 -7.98 -1.63 -17.76
CA GLN A 16 -8.45 -1.24 -16.44
C GLN A 16 -8.71 -2.46 -15.56
N HIS A 17 -8.74 -3.65 -16.16
CA HIS A 17 -9.03 -4.91 -15.50
C HIS A 17 -8.02 -5.99 -15.86
N VAL A 18 -7.91 -6.95 -14.96
CA VAL A 18 -7.05 -8.12 -15.11
C VAL A 18 -7.84 -9.38 -14.77
N VAL A 19 -7.40 -10.51 -15.34
CA VAL A 19 -7.79 -11.84 -14.89
C VAL A 19 -6.67 -12.42 -14.06
N GLU A 20 -6.94 -12.70 -12.81
CA GLU A 20 -6.06 -13.41 -11.90
C GLU A 20 -6.50 -14.88 -11.86
N LEU A 21 -5.61 -15.79 -12.27
CA LEU A 21 -5.82 -17.23 -12.13
C LEU A 21 -5.20 -17.72 -10.82
N HIS A 22 -5.90 -18.60 -10.15
CA HIS A 22 -5.42 -19.30 -8.97
C HIS A 22 -5.06 -20.73 -9.33
N ALA A 23 -3.99 -21.26 -8.73
CA ALA A 23 -3.67 -22.66 -8.81
C ALA A 23 -4.83 -23.48 -8.24
N THR A 24 -5.32 -24.43 -9.00
CA THR A 24 -6.47 -25.26 -8.62
C THR A 24 -6.06 -26.72 -8.73
N ASP A 25 -6.20 -27.46 -7.66
CA ASP A 25 -5.91 -28.90 -7.65
C ASP A 25 -6.86 -29.63 -8.61
N GLY A 26 -6.29 -30.55 -9.40
CA GLY A 26 -7.06 -31.39 -10.31
C GLY A 26 -7.34 -30.81 -11.70
N VAL A 27 -6.96 -29.57 -11.99
CA VAL A 27 -7.05 -29.01 -13.34
C VAL A 27 -5.73 -29.15 -14.09
N SER A 28 -5.77 -29.79 -15.26
CA SER A 28 -4.62 -29.97 -16.11
C SER A 28 -4.15 -28.65 -16.73
N SER A 29 -2.84 -28.38 -16.74
CA SER A 29 -2.23 -27.27 -17.47
C SER A 29 -2.63 -27.28 -18.96
N ASN A 30 -2.91 -28.45 -19.53
CA ASN A 30 -3.36 -28.58 -20.93
C ASN A 30 -4.77 -28.00 -21.16
N GLU A 31 -5.67 -28.08 -20.18
CA GLU A 31 -7.01 -27.48 -20.30
C GLU A 31 -6.92 -25.97 -20.25
N ALA A 32 -6.11 -25.43 -19.34
CA ALA A 32 -5.82 -23.99 -19.28
C ALA A 32 -5.18 -23.50 -20.60
N LEU A 33 -4.25 -24.28 -21.16
CA LEU A 33 -3.61 -23.96 -22.44
C LEU A 33 -4.61 -23.89 -23.59
N LYS A 34 -5.59 -24.79 -23.65
CA LYS A 34 -6.66 -24.74 -24.67
C LYS A 34 -7.49 -23.46 -24.55
N VAL A 35 -7.78 -23.00 -23.32
CA VAL A 35 -8.48 -21.73 -23.12
C VAL A 35 -7.65 -20.57 -23.68
N PHE A 36 -6.36 -20.50 -23.38
CA PHE A 36 -5.47 -19.49 -23.96
C PHE A 36 -5.45 -19.53 -25.49
N GLN A 37 -5.35 -20.72 -26.07
CA GLN A 37 -5.34 -20.92 -27.53
C GLN A 37 -6.66 -20.47 -28.16
N SER A 38 -7.81 -20.72 -27.52
CA SER A 38 -9.11 -20.24 -28.01
C SER A 38 -9.21 -18.72 -28.06
N MET A 39 -8.41 -18.03 -27.24
CA MET A 39 -8.30 -16.57 -27.24
C MET A 39 -7.18 -16.03 -28.14
N GLY A 40 -6.50 -16.91 -28.90
CA GLY A 40 -5.42 -16.54 -29.82
C GLY A 40 -4.05 -16.37 -29.17
N VAL A 41 -3.87 -16.81 -27.93
CA VAL A 41 -2.57 -16.82 -27.22
C VAL A 41 -1.84 -18.11 -27.57
N THR A 42 -0.58 -18.02 -28.01
CA THR A 42 0.23 -19.20 -28.35
C THR A 42 0.67 -19.96 -27.11
N ALA A 43 1.01 -21.24 -27.27
CA ALA A 43 1.53 -22.06 -26.18
C ALA A 43 2.80 -21.46 -25.56
N GLU A 44 3.68 -20.89 -26.40
CA GLU A 44 4.92 -20.24 -25.95
C GLU A 44 4.65 -19.05 -25.05
N GLN A 45 3.57 -18.30 -25.29
CA GLN A 45 3.15 -17.16 -24.47
C GLN A 45 2.40 -17.61 -23.21
N ALA A 46 1.63 -18.68 -23.28
CA ALA A 46 0.80 -19.17 -22.19
C ALA A 46 1.59 -19.95 -21.13
N ASN A 47 2.58 -20.77 -21.52
CA ASN A 47 3.34 -21.59 -20.59
C ASN A 47 4.02 -20.80 -19.47
N PRO A 48 4.75 -19.71 -19.71
CA PRO A 48 5.34 -18.91 -18.63
C PRO A 48 4.30 -18.31 -17.66
N LEU A 49 3.07 -18.06 -18.15
CA LEU A 49 1.98 -17.56 -17.31
C LEU A 49 1.49 -18.68 -16.36
N LEU A 50 1.29 -19.87 -16.90
CA LEU A 50 0.85 -21.04 -16.11
C LEU A 50 1.91 -21.47 -15.10
N GLU A 51 3.20 -21.44 -15.47
CA GLU A 51 4.31 -21.70 -14.53
C GLU A 51 4.31 -20.72 -13.36
N ARG A 52 4.04 -19.43 -13.61
CA ARG A 52 3.92 -18.44 -12.54
C ARG A 52 2.71 -18.71 -11.64
N VAL A 53 1.57 -19.13 -12.21
CA VAL A 53 0.40 -19.51 -11.41
C VAL A 53 0.75 -20.71 -10.51
N ALA A 54 1.43 -21.72 -11.05
CA ALA A 54 1.83 -22.90 -10.29
C ALA A 54 2.83 -22.56 -9.18
N ALA A 55 3.82 -21.72 -9.45
CA ALA A 55 4.88 -21.36 -8.51
C ALA A 55 4.40 -20.42 -7.39
N ALA A 56 3.53 -19.45 -7.70
CA ALA A 56 3.08 -18.42 -6.76
C ALA A 56 1.68 -18.70 -6.17
N GLY A 57 1.03 -19.80 -6.56
CA GLY A 57 -0.35 -20.11 -6.19
C GLY A 57 -1.39 -19.29 -6.96
N LYS A 58 -1.03 -18.12 -7.47
CA LYS A 58 -1.87 -17.26 -8.30
C LYS A 58 -1.04 -16.28 -9.13
N SER A 59 -1.56 -15.84 -10.27
CA SER A 59 -0.91 -14.82 -11.12
C SER A 59 -1.92 -14.12 -12.02
N VAL A 60 -1.62 -12.86 -12.36
CA VAL A 60 -2.31 -12.15 -13.44
C VAL A 60 -1.88 -12.73 -14.79
N VAL A 61 -2.84 -13.11 -15.61
CA VAL A 61 -2.61 -13.77 -16.90
C VAL A 61 -3.15 -12.99 -18.09
N ILE A 62 -4.16 -12.14 -17.89
CA ILE A 62 -4.78 -11.32 -18.96
C ILE A 62 -4.99 -9.91 -18.41
N GLN A 63 -4.82 -8.91 -19.28
CA GLN A 63 -5.13 -7.51 -19.01
C GLN A 63 -5.95 -6.95 -20.16
N GLY A 64 -6.97 -6.16 -19.85
CA GLY A 64 -7.82 -5.58 -20.88
C GLY A 64 -9.05 -4.82 -20.35
N PRO A 65 -10.00 -4.51 -21.25
CA PRO A 65 -11.30 -3.99 -20.87
C PRO A 65 -12.06 -4.97 -19.97
N LYS A 66 -12.94 -4.46 -19.10
CA LYS A 66 -13.70 -5.24 -18.14
C LYS A 66 -14.41 -6.44 -18.77
N GLU A 67 -15.16 -6.19 -19.83
CA GLU A 67 -15.97 -7.20 -20.53
C GLU A 67 -15.11 -8.30 -21.16
N ALA A 68 -13.90 -7.97 -21.64
CA ALA A 68 -12.96 -8.95 -22.15
C ALA A 68 -12.38 -9.84 -21.06
N CYS A 69 -12.03 -9.24 -19.90
CA CYS A 69 -11.57 -9.97 -18.74
C CYS A 69 -12.66 -10.87 -18.15
N GLU A 70 -13.91 -10.42 -18.10
CA GLU A 70 -15.04 -11.22 -17.62
C GLU A 70 -15.28 -12.46 -18.51
N ARG A 71 -15.24 -12.29 -19.84
CA ARG A 71 -15.36 -13.43 -20.79
C ARG A 71 -14.21 -14.42 -20.63
N ALA A 72 -12.98 -13.92 -20.46
CA ALA A 72 -11.81 -14.77 -20.26
C ALA A 72 -11.89 -15.53 -18.92
N ALA A 73 -12.28 -14.86 -17.85
CA ALA A 73 -12.46 -15.50 -16.54
C ALA A 73 -13.55 -16.60 -16.60
N ALA A 74 -14.66 -16.34 -17.27
CA ALA A 74 -15.71 -17.34 -17.49
C ALA A 74 -15.20 -18.57 -18.26
N ALA A 75 -14.36 -18.38 -19.29
CA ALA A 75 -13.78 -19.47 -20.06
C ALA A 75 -12.83 -20.34 -19.21
N PHE A 76 -12.02 -19.76 -18.34
CA PHE A 76 -11.19 -20.50 -17.39
C PHE A 76 -12.04 -21.22 -16.33
N SER A 77 -13.09 -20.58 -15.84
CA SER A 77 -14.01 -21.19 -14.87
C SER A 77 -14.74 -22.40 -15.45
N ALA A 78 -15.05 -22.38 -16.75
CA ALA A 78 -15.71 -23.48 -17.45
C ALA A 78 -14.86 -24.78 -17.50
N VAL A 79 -13.53 -24.65 -17.40
CA VAL A 79 -12.60 -25.81 -17.31
C VAL A 79 -12.18 -26.10 -15.86
N GLY A 80 -12.87 -25.53 -14.88
CA GLY A 80 -12.66 -25.81 -13.47
C GLY A 80 -11.54 -24.97 -12.81
N MET A 81 -10.96 -24.01 -13.50
CA MET A 81 -9.96 -23.11 -12.90
C MET A 81 -10.64 -21.98 -12.12
N GLN A 82 -10.08 -21.62 -10.97
CA GLN A 82 -10.52 -20.44 -10.25
C GLN A 82 -9.93 -19.19 -10.93
N ALA A 83 -10.79 -18.39 -11.56
CA ALA A 83 -10.43 -17.16 -12.26
C ALA A 83 -11.22 -15.98 -11.70
N VAL A 84 -10.54 -14.90 -11.35
CA VAL A 84 -11.12 -13.69 -10.76
C VAL A 84 -10.81 -12.49 -11.65
N THR A 85 -11.86 -11.74 -12.02
CA THR A 85 -11.70 -10.44 -12.68
C THR A 85 -11.67 -9.34 -11.63
N ARG A 86 -10.64 -8.52 -11.65
CA ARG A 86 -10.50 -7.36 -10.77
C ARG A 86 -9.89 -6.16 -11.49
N GLN A 87 -9.95 -4.99 -10.89
CA GLN A 87 -9.27 -3.82 -11.44
C GLN A 87 -7.75 -4.01 -11.46
N LEU A 88 -7.12 -3.45 -12.50
CA LEU A 88 -5.67 -3.36 -12.63
C LEU A 88 -5.13 -2.45 -11.52
N THR A 89 -4.17 -2.95 -10.77
CA THR A 89 -3.46 -2.18 -9.73
C THR A 89 -2.04 -1.83 -10.18
N ALA A 90 -1.38 -0.94 -9.46
CA ALA A 90 0.02 -0.62 -9.72
C ALA A 90 0.94 -1.85 -9.58
N ALA A 91 0.60 -2.79 -8.70
CA ALA A 91 1.36 -4.02 -8.49
C ALA A 91 1.33 -4.98 -9.70
N ASP A 92 0.34 -4.87 -10.56
CA ASP A 92 0.20 -5.70 -11.76
C ASP A 92 1.05 -5.20 -12.94
N LYS A 93 1.59 -3.99 -12.84
CA LYS A 93 2.41 -3.38 -13.89
C LYS A 93 3.87 -3.74 -13.72
N PRO A 94 4.63 -3.94 -14.81
CA PRO A 94 6.08 -4.05 -14.73
C PRO A 94 6.67 -2.85 -13.98
N SER A 95 7.54 -3.11 -13.03
CA SER A 95 8.20 -2.08 -12.25
C SER A 95 9.65 -2.46 -11.98
N GLU A 96 10.52 -1.46 -11.95
CA GLU A 96 11.93 -1.60 -11.56
C GLU A 96 12.08 -2.14 -10.14
N TYR A 97 11.05 -1.98 -9.32
CA TYR A 97 10.98 -2.48 -7.94
C TYR A 97 10.28 -3.84 -7.81
N GLY A 98 9.83 -4.44 -8.92
CA GLY A 98 9.29 -5.81 -8.95
C GLY A 98 10.28 -6.83 -8.38
N ASP A 99 9.81 -8.01 -8.02
CA ASP A 99 10.59 -9.10 -7.42
C ASP A 99 11.42 -8.65 -6.19
N SER A 100 10.81 -7.82 -5.34
CA SER A 100 11.41 -7.34 -4.10
C SER A 100 10.36 -7.11 -3.01
N ASP A 101 10.82 -6.76 -1.81
CA ASP A 101 9.96 -6.43 -0.67
C ASP A 101 9.34 -5.01 -0.77
N VAL A 102 9.50 -4.32 -1.90
CA VAL A 102 8.93 -3.00 -2.14
C VAL A 102 7.50 -3.13 -2.66
N ILE A 103 6.58 -2.45 -2.01
CA ILE A 103 5.17 -2.38 -2.42
C ILE A 103 5.05 -1.42 -3.60
N ILE A 104 4.57 -1.88 -4.74
CA ILE A 104 4.25 -1.00 -5.87
C ILE A 104 2.89 -0.36 -5.58
N ALA A 105 2.89 0.96 -5.41
CA ALA A 105 1.73 1.70 -4.97
C ALA A 105 1.21 2.68 -6.03
N ASP A 106 -0.10 2.69 -6.21
CA ASP A 106 -0.86 3.76 -6.83
C ASP A 106 -1.41 4.73 -5.77
N ALA A 107 -2.27 5.66 -6.18
CA ALA A 107 -2.85 6.64 -5.29
C ALA A 107 -3.68 6.00 -4.16
N ALA A 108 -4.47 4.96 -4.47
CA ALA A 108 -5.31 4.29 -3.50
C ALA A 108 -4.48 3.50 -2.46
N LYS A 109 -3.49 2.75 -2.94
CA LYS A 109 -2.58 2.00 -2.07
C LYS A 109 -1.70 2.92 -1.22
N LEU A 110 -1.27 4.04 -1.77
CA LEU A 110 -0.50 5.02 -1.00
C LEU A 110 -1.33 5.66 0.10
N GLU A 111 -2.61 5.97 -0.15
CA GLU A 111 -3.52 6.48 0.88
C GLU A 111 -3.71 5.48 2.02
N GLU A 112 -3.91 4.19 1.71
CA GLU A 112 -3.96 3.12 2.72
C GLU A 112 -2.68 3.08 3.57
N LEU A 113 -1.52 3.09 2.90
CA LEU A 113 -0.21 3.06 3.58
C LEU A 113 0.03 4.32 4.42
N ALA A 114 -0.46 5.48 3.97
CA ALA A 114 -0.31 6.74 4.70
C ALA A 114 -1.10 6.76 6.00
N GLN A 115 -2.26 6.10 6.05
CA GLN A 115 -3.09 6.00 7.25
C GLN A 115 -2.64 4.89 8.21
N ASP A 116 -1.69 4.05 7.81
CA ASP A 116 -1.20 2.95 8.63
C ASP A 116 -0.49 3.46 9.89
N LYS A 117 -0.83 2.84 11.03
CA LYS A 117 -0.31 3.16 12.36
C LYS A 117 0.61 2.06 12.91
N SER A 118 0.87 1.01 12.14
CA SER A 118 1.62 -0.16 12.63
C SER A 118 3.13 0.09 12.74
N GLY A 119 3.73 0.80 11.77
CA GLY A 119 5.18 0.99 11.76
C GLY A 119 5.65 2.16 10.88
N GLY A 120 4.77 2.68 10.03
CA GLY A 120 5.09 3.68 9.01
C GLY A 120 5.65 3.08 7.72
N THR A 121 5.77 3.92 6.70
CA THR A 121 6.19 3.52 5.35
C THR A 121 7.24 4.47 4.80
N LEU A 122 8.33 3.94 4.29
CA LEU A 122 9.30 4.67 3.48
C LEU A 122 8.86 4.60 2.01
N VAL A 123 8.60 5.75 1.39
CA VAL A 123 8.05 5.86 0.05
C VAL A 123 9.04 6.52 -0.88
N THR A 124 9.30 5.94 -2.05
CA THR A 124 10.01 6.59 -3.14
C THR A 124 9.06 6.96 -4.27
N PHE A 125 9.13 8.19 -4.74
CA PHE A 125 8.49 8.67 -5.95
C PHE A 125 9.54 8.69 -7.06
N TYR A 126 9.27 7.98 -8.15
CA TYR A 126 10.23 7.78 -9.23
C TYR A 126 9.58 7.92 -10.60
N ALA A 127 10.42 8.03 -11.63
CA ALA A 127 10.02 7.87 -13.02
C ALA A 127 10.95 6.85 -13.70
N PRO A 128 10.44 5.94 -14.56
CA PRO A 128 11.23 4.87 -15.20
C PRO A 128 12.41 5.36 -16.04
N TRP A 129 12.26 6.51 -16.68
CA TRP A 129 13.30 7.16 -17.51
C TRP A 129 14.35 7.91 -16.70
N CYS A 130 14.19 8.05 -15.39
CA CYS A 130 15.09 8.85 -14.55
C CYS A 130 16.36 8.08 -14.17
N GLY A 131 17.51 8.47 -14.70
CA GLY A 131 18.79 7.80 -14.44
C GLY A 131 19.20 7.75 -12.95
N HIS A 132 18.88 8.78 -12.16
CA HIS A 132 19.12 8.76 -10.71
C HIS A 132 18.19 7.78 -9.98
N CYS A 133 16.96 7.60 -10.48
CA CYS A 133 16.03 6.60 -9.95
C CYS A 133 16.56 5.19 -10.20
N ILE A 134 16.99 4.91 -11.44
CA ILE A 134 17.55 3.61 -11.82
C ILE A 134 18.74 3.24 -10.92
N LYS A 135 19.66 4.20 -10.67
CA LYS A 135 20.80 3.99 -9.77
C LYS A 135 20.38 3.69 -8.32
N MET A 136 19.28 4.26 -7.86
CA MET A 136 18.78 4.03 -6.49
C MET A 136 18.05 2.71 -6.31
N VAL A 137 17.48 2.11 -7.36
CA VAL A 137 16.68 0.87 -7.28
C VAL A 137 17.37 -0.23 -6.46
N PRO A 138 18.62 -0.63 -6.71
CA PRO A 138 19.26 -1.71 -5.94
C PRO A 138 19.42 -1.36 -4.46
N GLU A 139 19.75 -0.12 -4.13
CA GLU A 139 19.90 0.31 -2.75
C GLU A 139 18.55 0.36 -2.01
N PHE A 140 17.50 0.82 -2.68
CA PHE A 140 16.15 0.84 -2.12
C PHE A 140 15.60 -0.58 -1.89
N LYS A 141 15.83 -1.52 -2.82
CA LYS A 141 15.48 -2.93 -2.66
C LYS A 141 16.19 -3.57 -1.46
N LYS A 142 17.49 -3.33 -1.29
CA LYS A 142 18.25 -3.79 -0.11
C LYS A 142 17.69 -3.23 1.18
N ALA A 143 17.42 -1.92 1.22
CA ALA A 143 16.79 -1.27 2.37
C ALA A 143 15.43 -1.89 2.69
N ALA A 144 14.61 -2.16 1.66
CA ALA A 144 13.30 -2.78 1.82
C ALA A 144 13.36 -4.13 2.53
N SER A 145 14.27 -5.01 2.12
CA SER A 145 14.45 -6.33 2.74
C SER A 145 14.90 -6.26 4.21
N ILE A 146 15.68 -5.24 4.57
CA ILE A 146 16.07 -5.02 5.97
C ILE A 146 14.88 -4.47 6.76
N LEU A 147 14.20 -3.44 6.24
CA LEU A 147 13.10 -2.76 6.89
C LEU A 147 11.89 -3.67 7.12
N LYS A 148 11.59 -4.56 6.18
CA LYS A 148 10.54 -5.58 6.33
C LYS A 148 10.71 -6.43 7.58
N ARG A 149 11.94 -6.87 7.89
CA ARG A 149 12.24 -7.64 9.11
C ARG A 149 12.01 -6.84 10.39
N LEU A 150 12.05 -5.51 10.29
CA LEU A 150 11.78 -4.58 11.40
C LEU A 150 10.32 -4.13 11.46
N GLY A 151 9.44 -4.69 10.61
CA GLY A 151 8.03 -4.35 10.52
C GLY A 151 7.75 -2.98 9.89
N ILE A 152 8.72 -2.43 9.15
CA ILE A 152 8.61 -1.16 8.44
C ILE A 152 8.34 -1.43 6.97
N LYS A 153 7.32 -0.80 6.42
CA LYS A 153 6.94 -0.95 5.01
C LYS A 153 7.77 -0.03 4.12
N THR A 154 7.99 -0.48 2.88
CA THR A 154 8.58 0.34 1.82
C THR A 154 7.68 0.32 0.61
N ALA A 155 7.54 1.46 -0.06
CA ALA A 155 6.70 1.59 -1.23
C ALA A 155 7.38 2.40 -2.35
N ALA A 156 7.06 2.08 -3.59
CA ALA A 156 7.48 2.82 -4.78
C ALA A 156 6.25 3.27 -5.58
N VAL A 157 6.23 4.53 -5.95
CA VAL A 157 5.16 5.16 -6.74
C VAL A 157 5.75 5.63 -8.07
N ASN A 158 5.30 5.05 -9.17
CA ASN A 158 5.60 5.56 -10.50
C ASN A 158 4.83 6.87 -10.72
N SER A 159 5.54 7.96 -10.81
CA SER A 159 4.93 9.30 -10.93
C SER A 159 4.37 9.59 -12.32
N ASP A 160 4.82 8.90 -13.36
CA ASP A 160 4.24 9.03 -14.70
C ASP A 160 2.82 8.44 -14.74
N ASP A 161 2.61 7.30 -14.07
CA ASP A 161 1.27 6.69 -13.94
C ASP A 161 0.38 7.46 -12.93
N ASN A 162 0.97 8.20 -12.01
CA ASN A 162 0.31 8.87 -10.90
C ASN A 162 0.61 10.38 -10.86
N ALA A 163 0.61 11.05 -12.03
CA ALA A 163 0.99 12.47 -12.15
C ALA A 163 0.16 13.40 -11.24
N GLY A 164 -1.16 13.17 -11.16
CA GLY A 164 -2.05 13.95 -10.27
C GLY A 164 -1.70 13.78 -8.78
N LEU A 165 -1.28 12.59 -8.37
CA LEU A 165 -0.81 12.33 -7.00
C LEU A 165 0.52 13.02 -6.73
N ALA A 166 1.48 12.94 -7.66
CA ALA A 166 2.78 13.60 -7.55
C ALA A 166 2.60 15.11 -7.42
N GLN A 167 1.72 15.71 -8.23
CA GLN A 167 1.39 17.12 -8.14
C GLN A 167 0.75 17.51 -6.80
N LYS A 168 -0.26 16.75 -6.35
CA LYS A 168 -0.94 16.96 -5.06
C LYS A 168 0.04 16.92 -3.88
N LEU A 169 1.02 16.02 -3.93
CA LEU A 169 2.04 15.88 -2.89
C LEU A 169 3.23 16.83 -3.08
N GLY A 170 3.24 17.69 -4.10
CA GLY A 170 4.30 18.64 -4.36
C GLY A 170 5.64 18.00 -4.73
N ILE A 171 5.62 16.86 -5.43
CA ILE A 171 6.84 16.19 -5.94
C ILE A 171 7.36 16.98 -7.14
N ARG A 172 8.55 17.56 -7.01
CA ARG A 172 9.15 18.44 -8.02
C ARG A 172 10.33 17.82 -8.76
N GLY A 173 10.78 16.66 -8.37
CA GLY A 173 11.92 15.96 -8.98
C GLY A 173 12.04 14.52 -8.53
N PHE A 174 12.85 13.75 -9.24
CA PHE A 174 13.00 12.32 -9.02
C PHE A 174 14.48 11.92 -8.81
N PRO A 175 14.73 10.90 -7.94
CA PRO A 175 13.79 10.33 -7.01
C PRO A 175 13.54 11.28 -5.82
N THR A 176 12.30 11.34 -5.34
CA THR A 176 11.95 11.94 -4.04
C THR A 176 11.62 10.81 -3.07
N VAL A 177 12.28 10.80 -1.92
CA VAL A 177 12.02 9.81 -0.86
C VAL A 177 11.36 10.50 0.32
N ARG A 178 10.28 9.91 0.84
CA ARG A 178 9.54 10.42 2.00
C ARG A 178 9.17 9.31 2.96
N TRP A 179 9.06 9.66 4.20
CA TRP A 179 8.46 8.84 5.24
C TRP A 179 7.02 9.26 5.46
N VAL A 180 6.13 8.29 5.68
CA VAL A 180 4.74 8.56 6.08
C VAL A 180 4.34 7.67 7.25
N TYR A 181 3.65 8.27 8.22
CA TYR A 181 3.07 7.60 9.37
C TYR A 181 1.84 8.36 9.84
N ASN A 182 0.69 7.68 9.92
CA ASN A 182 -0.57 8.24 10.41
C ASN A 182 -0.91 9.60 9.76
N GLY A 183 -0.79 9.70 8.44
CA GLY A 183 -1.05 10.90 7.64
C GLY A 183 0.05 11.97 7.67
N ALA A 184 1.04 11.86 8.54
CA ALA A 184 2.15 12.81 8.63
C ALA A 184 3.30 12.42 7.70
N TRP A 185 3.81 13.38 6.93
CA TRP A 185 4.88 13.19 5.96
C TRP A 185 6.17 13.86 6.43
N SER A 186 7.31 13.19 6.20
CA SER A 186 8.66 13.74 6.39
C SER A 186 9.50 13.46 5.16
N GLU A 187 10.25 14.45 4.68
CA GLU A 187 11.11 14.29 3.50
C GLU A 187 12.50 13.79 3.89
N TYR A 188 13.02 12.86 3.10
CA TYR A 188 14.39 12.36 3.20
C TYR A 188 15.33 13.19 2.33
N LYS A 189 16.44 13.68 2.90
CA LYS A 189 17.39 14.56 2.19
C LYS A 189 18.87 14.12 2.27
N ALA A 190 19.12 12.94 2.83
CA ALA A 190 20.48 12.41 2.95
C ALA A 190 20.87 11.52 1.76
N GLU A 191 21.99 10.83 1.86
CA GLU A 191 22.51 9.93 0.84
C GLU A 191 21.57 8.75 0.59
N ARG A 192 21.51 8.30 -0.66
CA ARG A 192 20.55 7.26 -1.10
C ARG A 192 21.15 5.85 -1.02
N THR A 193 22.02 5.59 -0.03
CA THR A 193 22.50 4.25 0.26
C THR A 193 21.47 3.46 1.05
N SER A 194 21.52 2.15 0.96
CA SER A 194 20.62 1.28 1.73
C SER A 194 20.80 1.48 3.23
N ALA A 195 22.02 1.73 3.71
CA ALA A 195 22.30 1.99 5.11
C ALA A 195 21.62 3.28 5.62
N ASP A 196 21.77 4.40 4.88
CA ASP A 196 21.20 5.67 5.28
C ASP A 196 19.66 5.66 5.23
N LEU A 197 19.09 4.99 4.22
CA LEU A 197 17.64 4.78 4.12
C LEU A 197 17.11 3.99 5.32
N VAL A 198 17.81 2.93 5.74
CA VAL A 198 17.44 2.11 6.91
C VAL A 198 17.55 2.93 8.20
N VAL A 199 18.64 3.65 8.41
CA VAL A 199 18.84 4.51 9.61
C VAL A 199 17.73 5.56 9.69
N PHE A 200 17.42 6.22 8.59
CA PHE A 200 16.35 7.20 8.56
C PHE A 200 15.00 6.58 8.93
N ALA A 201 14.60 5.51 8.23
CA ALA A 201 13.29 4.88 8.44
C ALA A 201 13.13 4.33 9.85
N THR A 202 14.16 3.70 10.43
CA THR A 202 14.15 3.19 11.81
C THR A 202 14.07 4.30 12.83
N THR A 203 14.77 5.42 12.62
CA THR A 203 14.69 6.62 13.45
C THR A 203 13.28 7.21 13.43
N GLN A 204 12.67 7.36 12.25
CA GLN A 204 11.31 7.86 12.11
C GLN A 204 10.28 6.93 12.78
N ALA A 205 10.44 5.62 12.65
CA ALA A 205 9.57 4.63 13.29
C ALA A 205 9.67 4.70 14.83
N ALA A 206 10.88 4.87 15.38
CA ALA A 206 11.09 5.05 16.82
C ALA A 206 10.40 6.34 17.33
N VAL A 207 10.58 7.46 16.64
CA VAL A 207 9.91 8.73 16.96
C VAL A 207 8.39 8.61 16.91
N ALA A 208 7.86 7.90 15.89
CA ALA A 208 6.43 7.67 15.76
C ALA A 208 5.86 6.86 16.96
N LYS A 209 6.55 5.80 17.38
CA LYS A 209 6.19 5.00 18.56
C LYS A 209 6.19 5.83 19.85
N LEU A 210 7.20 6.67 20.05
CA LEU A 210 7.30 7.54 21.23
C LEU A 210 6.15 8.57 21.27
N LYS A 211 5.83 9.20 20.14
CA LYS A 211 4.70 10.13 20.03
C LYS A 211 3.36 9.42 20.28
N GLY A 212 3.21 8.20 19.80
CA GLY A 212 2.02 7.37 20.04
C GLY A 212 1.85 7.03 21.52
N ALA A 213 2.93 6.61 22.20
CA ALA A 213 2.93 6.30 23.63
C ALA A 213 2.61 7.53 24.49
N ALA A 214 3.24 8.67 24.20
CA ALA A 214 2.96 9.93 24.89
C ALA A 214 1.49 10.37 24.70
N GLY A 215 0.95 10.27 23.48
CA GLY A 215 -0.45 10.57 23.20
C GLY A 215 -1.44 9.65 23.92
N ALA A 216 -1.11 8.36 24.05
CA ALA A 216 -1.92 7.41 24.81
C ALA A 216 -1.89 7.71 26.31
N ALA A 217 -0.72 8.05 26.87
CA ALA A 217 -0.58 8.43 28.27
C ALA A 217 -1.40 9.70 28.60
N ILE A 218 -1.36 10.72 27.73
CA ILE A 218 -2.14 11.96 27.89
C ILE A 218 -3.65 11.67 27.83
N LYS A 219 -4.08 10.83 26.88
CA LYS A 219 -5.51 10.42 26.80
C LYS A 219 -5.94 9.65 28.04
N GLY A 220 -5.12 8.73 28.52
CA GLY A 220 -5.37 7.98 29.75
C GLY A 220 -5.48 8.88 30.96
N ALA A 221 -4.58 9.84 31.13
CA ALA A 221 -4.61 10.83 32.22
C ALA A 221 -5.86 11.73 32.15
N LYS A 222 -6.23 12.23 30.96
CA LYS A 222 -7.47 13.01 30.76
C LYS A 222 -8.72 12.21 31.11
N LEU A 223 -8.79 10.94 30.71
CA LEU A 223 -9.93 10.07 31.03
C LEU A 223 -10.01 9.77 32.53
N ALA A 224 -8.88 9.50 33.19
CA ALA A 224 -8.83 9.30 34.62
C ALA A 224 -9.28 10.56 35.38
N MET A 225 -8.79 11.75 34.97
CA MET A 225 -9.16 13.03 35.56
C MET A 225 -10.64 13.35 35.36
N SER A 226 -11.21 13.05 34.16
CA SER A 226 -12.65 13.19 33.92
C SER A 226 -13.49 12.28 34.82
N LYS A 227 -13.07 11.04 35.05
CA LYS A 227 -13.75 10.10 35.98
C LYS A 227 -13.69 10.58 37.43
N VAL A 228 -12.58 11.13 37.86
CA VAL A 228 -12.43 11.72 39.21
C VAL A 228 -13.34 12.93 39.35
N LEU A 229 -13.39 13.83 38.38
CA LEU A 229 -14.23 15.04 38.43
C LEU A 229 -15.73 14.66 38.36
N SER A 230 -16.13 13.67 37.57
CA SER A 230 -17.51 13.21 37.54
C SER A 230 -17.94 12.45 38.81
N GLY A 231 -17.01 11.71 39.45
CA GLY A 231 -17.25 11.07 40.73
C GLY A 231 -17.37 12.06 41.89
N ALA A 232 -16.67 13.18 41.87
CA ALA A 232 -16.77 14.24 42.86
C ALA A 232 -18.08 15.02 42.82
N SER A 233 -18.76 15.05 41.67
CA SER A 233 -20.08 15.74 41.55
C SER A 233 -21.23 15.01 42.24
N GLY A 234 -21.04 13.77 42.68
CA GLY A 234 -22.05 12.98 43.41
C GLY A 234 -22.02 13.13 44.96
N MET A 235 -21.05 13.83 45.53
CA MET A 235 -20.89 13.96 47.00
C MET A 235 -21.24 15.33 47.56
N GLY A 236 -22.02 16.14 46.86
CA GLY A 236 -22.37 17.50 47.25
C GLY A 236 -23.82 17.70 47.65
N LYS A 237 -24.37 16.88 48.60
CA LYS A 237 -25.56 17.23 49.38
C LYS A 237 -25.51 16.60 50.75
N ALA A 238 -24.91 17.27 51.70
CA ALA A 238 -25.22 17.33 53.11
C ALA A 238 -24.02 17.93 53.84
N VAL A 239 -24.15 19.14 54.30
CA VAL A 239 -23.93 19.64 55.62
C VAL A 239 -23.93 21.16 55.58
N SER A 240 -25.01 21.75 56.02
CA SER A 240 -24.97 23.09 56.63
C SER A 240 -24.60 22.86 58.11
N PRO A 241 -23.62 23.59 58.63
CA PRO A 241 -23.75 24.12 59.96
C PRO A 241 -23.53 25.62 59.95
N GLY A 242 -24.48 26.33 60.55
CA GLY A 242 -24.30 27.71 60.90
C GLY A 242 -23.14 27.90 61.85
N LEU A 243 -22.22 28.77 61.48
CA LEU A 243 -21.27 29.39 62.39
C LEU A 243 -21.43 30.90 62.20
N GLN A 244 -22.12 31.54 63.15
CA GLN A 244 -22.10 32.98 63.29
C GLN A 244 -20.73 33.36 63.85
N VAL A 245 -20.01 34.18 63.12
CA VAL A 245 -18.78 34.84 63.62
C VAL A 245 -19.20 36.25 64.01
N GLY A 246 -19.11 36.50 65.34
CA GLY A 246 -19.41 37.81 65.91
C GLY A 246 -18.45 38.87 65.43
N ALA A 247 -18.98 40.02 65.16
CA ALA A 247 -18.26 41.25 64.85
C ALA A 247 -17.49 41.72 66.10
N VAL A 248 -16.16 41.90 66.02
CA VAL A 248 -15.37 42.65 66.92
C VAL A 248 -15.10 44.02 66.31
N ALA A 249 -15.59 45.08 67.01
CA ALA A 249 -15.34 46.48 66.68
C ALA A 249 -13.92 46.90 67.05
N PRO A 250 -13.32 47.86 66.30
CA PRO A 250 -12.00 48.40 66.67
C PRO A 250 -12.07 49.44 67.78
N ALA A 251 -11.10 49.43 68.61
CA ALA A 251 -10.69 50.55 69.46
C ALA A 251 -9.37 51.13 68.93
#